data_650f74b02cc060bb4165a40e55283333
#
_entry.id   650f74b02cc060bb4165a40e55283333
#
_cell.length_a   1.000
_cell.length_b   1.000
_cell.length_c   1.000
_cell.angle_alpha   90.00
_cell.angle_beta   90.00
_cell.angle_gamma   90.00
#
_symmetry.space_group_name_H-M   'P 1'
#
loop_
_entity.id
_entity.type
_entity.pdbx_description
1 polymer ?
#
loop_
_entity_poly.entity_id
_entity_poly.type
_entity_poly.pdbx_seq_one_letter_code
_entity_poly.pdbx_strand_id
1 'polypeptide(L)'
;MATKSFIFCFLLICSSLILPSDATFRFPRNRFGNWRFRFPVIPVGNRFRTRCDYNAIYQFGDSISDTGNLIREGPAGTFSPFAHLPYGETTFGEATGRCSNGLLMIDFLANALNLPLLNPYLDKNASFSQGVNFAVAGSTALQTERLLENRILSPVTNSSLVVQYNWFLDHLKSICSTQTDCARILGQALFMVGETGGNDFNYALLQGKTIQETQSLVPDVVENTIDLARKLINLGARRLVIPGNFPIGCFPIYLTAFKTNDTSAYDDKNCLKDLNAFALYQNQYLQRAIQQLRIEHPGVVILYADYYTAFQSVFRRASQLGFDEASTQKACCGSGGDYNFNLQKMCGMPGVSACSNPDQHISWDGIHPTQATYQRMAEWLITGLSIFHCY
;
A
#
# COMPACT_ATOMS: atom_id res chain seq x y z
N MET A 1 -29.74 17.11 -19.81
CA MET A 1 -28.53 16.26 -19.96
C MET A 1 -27.35 17.18 -19.89
N ALA A 2 -26.76 17.33 -18.72
CA ALA A 2 -25.61 18.19 -18.51
C ALA A 2 -24.42 17.27 -18.16
N THR A 3 -23.56 17.04 -19.13
CA THR A 3 -22.26 16.38 -18.95
C THR A 3 -21.40 17.24 -18.08
N LYS A 4 -21.21 16.83 -16.82
CA LYS A 4 -20.23 17.44 -15.94
C LYS A 4 -18.85 16.92 -16.34
N SER A 5 -18.12 17.69 -17.13
CA SER A 5 -16.69 17.50 -17.39
C SER A 5 -15.95 17.78 -16.10
N PHE A 6 -15.52 16.74 -15.38
CA PHE A 6 -14.57 16.86 -14.30
C PHE A 6 -13.17 16.95 -14.89
N ILE A 7 -12.72 18.19 -15.12
CA ILE A 7 -11.32 18.45 -15.47
C ILE A 7 -10.51 18.37 -14.19
N PHE A 8 -9.65 17.36 -14.12
CA PHE A 8 -8.67 17.17 -13.07
C PHE A 8 -7.62 18.29 -13.15
N CYS A 9 -7.72 19.28 -12.25
CA CYS A 9 -6.68 20.26 -12.03
C CYS A 9 -5.64 19.72 -11.03
N PHE A 10 -4.82 18.77 -11.45
CA PHE A 10 -3.62 18.32 -10.73
C PHE A 10 -2.34 18.91 -11.32
N LEU A 11 -2.46 19.93 -12.14
CA LEU A 11 -1.31 20.62 -12.73
C LEU A 11 -1.45 22.12 -12.56
N LEU A 12 -0.36 22.73 -12.05
CA LEU A 12 -0.04 24.15 -12.04
C LEU A 12 -0.61 24.97 -10.85
N ILE A 13 0.05 24.86 -9.70
CA ILE A 13 0.37 26.05 -8.92
C ILE A 13 1.90 26.18 -8.91
N CYS A 14 2.47 26.62 -10.04
CA CYS A 14 3.73 27.31 -10.13
C CYS A 14 3.40 28.78 -10.36
N SER A 15 3.31 29.56 -9.31
CA SER A 15 3.44 31.03 -9.41
C SER A 15 4.00 31.58 -8.11
N SER A 16 5.28 31.89 -8.19
CA SER A 16 5.97 33.02 -7.54
C SER A 16 5.47 33.50 -6.18
N LEU A 17 6.12 33.01 -5.11
CA LEU A 17 6.26 33.78 -3.89
C LEU A 17 7.74 34.02 -3.63
N ILE A 18 8.16 35.26 -3.81
CA ILE A 18 9.43 35.82 -3.42
C ILE A 18 9.48 35.80 -1.89
N LEU A 19 10.43 35.06 -1.33
CA LEU A 19 10.71 35.09 0.10
C LEU A 19 11.80 36.11 0.39
N PRO A 20 11.67 36.91 1.45
CA PRO A 20 12.79 37.67 1.96
C PRO A 20 13.73 36.77 2.76
N SER A 21 15.01 36.95 2.49
CA SER A 21 16.13 36.37 3.22
C SER A 21 16.24 36.97 4.63
N ASP A 22 16.74 36.14 5.54
CA ASP A 22 17.33 36.37 6.83
C ASP A 22 16.54 35.90 8.06
N ALA A 23 16.88 34.70 8.50
CA ALA A 23 16.93 34.34 9.93
C ALA A 23 17.83 33.13 10.13
N THR A 24 19.02 33.39 10.61
CA THR A 24 19.93 32.35 11.12
C THR A 24 19.42 31.78 12.43
N PHE A 25 18.89 30.55 12.41
CA PHE A 25 18.62 29.77 13.62
C PHE A 25 19.72 28.73 13.84
N ARG A 26 20.46 28.87 14.94
CA ARG A 26 21.41 27.87 15.44
C ARG A 26 20.63 26.77 16.17
N PHE A 27 20.74 25.52 15.72
CA PHE A 27 20.25 24.35 16.43
C PHE A 27 21.23 23.93 17.54
N PRO A 28 20.76 23.61 18.74
CA PRO A 28 21.59 22.96 19.76
C PRO A 28 21.80 21.49 19.40
N ARG A 29 23.06 21.06 19.37
CA ARG A 29 23.44 19.62 19.36
C ARG A 29 22.99 18.98 20.65
N ASN A 30 22.14 17.95 20.60
CA ASN A 30 21.96 17.03 21.72
C ASN A 30 21.74 15.57 21.29
N ARG A 31 22.74 14.78 21.68
CA ARG A 31 22.73 13.39 22.14
C ARG A 31 21.75 12.43 21.50
N PHE A 32 22.26 11.60 20.61
CA PHE A 32 21.66 10.32 20.25
C PHE A 32 21.70 9.39 21.45
N GLY A 33 20.59 9.27 22.15
CA GLY A 33 20.33 8.20 23.09
C GLY A 33 19.79 6.99 22.34
N ASN A 34 20.37 5.81 22.59
CA ASN A 34 19.86 4.53 22.12
C ASN A 34 18.45 4.29 22.65
N TRP A 35 17.43 4.67 21.91
CA TRP A 35 16.04 4.34 22.19
C TRP A 35 15.79 2.91 21.74
N ARG A 36 15.97 1.95 22.64
CA ARG A 36 15.33 0.64 22.50
C ARG A 36 13.85 0.85 22.75
N PHE A 37 13.06 0.98 21.70
CA PHE A 37 11.61 0.92 21.81
C PHE A 37 11.22 -0.45 22.35
N ARG A 38 10.85 -0.54 23.63
CA ARG A 38 10.12 -1.67 24.17
C ARG A 38 8.66 -1.47 23.75
N PHE A 39 8.28 -2.07 22.63
CA PHE A 39 6.87 -2.26 22.33
C PHE A 39 6.27 -3.11 23.45
N PRO A 40 5.02 -2.85 23.90
CA PRO A 40 4.33 -3.79 24.76
C PRO A 40 4.22 -5.11 24.00
N VAL A 41 4.96 -6.12 24.46
CA VAL A 41 4.81 -7.48 24.00
C VAL A 41 3.40 -7.88 24.41
N ILE A 42 2.47 -7.88 23.47
CA ILE A 42 1.17 -8.50 23.67
C ILE A 42 1.47 -9.98 23.93
N PRO A 43 1.11 -10.54 25.08
CA PRO A 43 1.28 -11.96 25.30
C PRO A 43 0.33 -12.70 24.36
N VAL A 44 0.79 -13.03 23.18
CA VAL A 44 0.17 -14.06 22.35
C VAL A 44 0.43 -15.35 23.10
N GLY A 45 -0.58 -15.76 23.86
CA GLY A 45 -0.58 -17.09 24.50
C GLY A 45 -0.52 -18.15 23.40
N ASN A 46 0.58 -18.77 23.29
CA ASN A 46 1.14 -19.87 22.51
C ASN A 46 2.24 -19.36 21.57
N ARG A 47 3.46 -19.76 21.91
CA ARG A 47 4.64 -19.58 21.10
C ARG A 47 4.44 -20.29 19.75
N PHE A 48 4.01 -19.54 18.73
CA PHE A 48 4.26 -19.96 17.36
C PHE A 48 5.77 -19.88 17.15
N ARG A 49 6.46 -21.01 17.27
CA ARG A 49 7.83 -21.13 16.80
C ARG A 49 7.77 -21.08 15.28
N THR A 50 7.85 -19.88 14.71
CA THR A 50 8.15 -19.72 13.29
C THR A 50 9.57 -20.23 13.06
N ARG A 51 9.69 -21.42 12.49
CA ARG A 51 10.97 -21.99 12.04
C ARG A 51 11.28 -21.59 10.59
N CYS A 52 10.77 -20.47 10.13
CA CYS A 52 11.15 -19.91 8.86
C CYS A 52 12.23 -18.87 9.11
N ASP A 53 13.48 -19.26 8.92
CA ASP A 53 14.59 -18.31 8.94
C ASP A 53 14.60 -17.56 7.60
N TYR A 54 13.76 -16.53 7.50
CA TYR A 54 13.86 -15.56 6.41
C TYR A 54 15.02 -14.61 6.69
N ASN A 55 15.90 -14.45 5.70
CA ASN A 55 17.02 -13.53 5.82
C ASN A 55 16.67 -12.13 5.34
N ALA A 56 15.63 -12.00 4.51
CA ALA A 56 15.24 -10.72 3.90
C ALA A 56 13.78 -10.74 3.45
N ILE A 57 13.20 -9.53 3.30
CA ILE A 57 11.93 -9.32 2.60
C ILE A 57 12.18 -8.37 1.44
N TYR A 58 11.65 -8.69 0.25
CA TYR A 58 11.60 -7.81 -0.91
C TYR A 58 10.14 -7.45 -1.20
N GLN A 59 9.81 -6.15 -1.05
CA GLN A 59 8.46 -5.64 -1.21
C GLN A 59 8.33 -4.86 -2.51
N PHE A 60 7.33 -5.20 -3.32
CA PHE A 60 6.85 -4.46 -4.49
C PHE A 60 5.42 -4.02 -4.26
N GLY A 61 4.98 -2.96 -4.91
CA GLY A 61 3.59 -2.53 -4.79
C GLY A 61 3.41 -1.02 -4.84
N ASP A 62 2.39 -0.56 -4.15
CA ASP A 62 1.99 0.84 -4.15
C ASP A 62 1.96 1.47 -2.74
N SER A 63 1.04 2.43 -2.51
CA SER A 63 0.92 3.16 -1.25
C SER A 63 0.56 2.30 -0.04
N ILE A 64 -0.01 1.11 -0.26
CA ILE A 64 -0.34 0.16 0.82
C ILE A 64 0.92 -0.35 1.51
N SER A 65 2.06 -0.28 0.83
CA SER A 65 3.33 -0.81 1.34
C SER A 65 4.53 0.13 1.16
N ASP A 66 4.40 1.30 0.52
CA ASP A 66 5.51 2.27 0.36
C ASP A 66 6.01 2.79 1.72
N THR A 67 7.29 2.55 2.01
CA THR A 67 7.95 3.02 3.24
C THR A 67 8.70 4.34 3.05
N GLY A 68 8.51 5.01 1.91
CA GLY A 68 9.02 6.35 1.63
C GLY A 68 9.75 6.54 0.31
N ASN A 69 9.48 5.70 -0.71
CA ASN A 69 10.04 5.90 -2.04
C ASN A 69 9.42 7.12 -2.71
N LEU A 70 8.09 7.26 -2.73
CA LEU A 70 7.44 8.38 -3.40
C LEU A 70 8.01 9.73 -2.96
N ILE A 71 8.13 9.96 -1.65
CA ILE A 71 8.62 11.24 -1.12
C ILE A 71 10.08 11.54 -1.49
N ARG A 72 10.79 10.55 -2.06
CA ARG A 72 12.17 10.65 -2.56
C ARG A 72 12.26 10.72 -4.10
N GLU A 73 11.13 10.67 -4.79
CA GLU A 73 11.06 10.83 -6.26
C GLU A 73 11.17 12.31 -6.69
N GLY A 74 12.27 12.98 -6.35
CA GLY A 74 12.51 14.35 -6.74
C GLY A 74 11.57 15.37 -6.09
N PRO A 75 11.46 16.58 -6.67
CA PRO A 75 10.67 17.66 -6.06
C PRO A 75 9.19 17.33 -5.89
N ALA A 76 8.58 16.64 -6.87
CA ALA A 76 7.16 16.29 -6.81
C ALA A 76 6.84 15.36 -5.61
N GLY A 77 7.73 14.41 -5.31
CA GLY A 77 7.60 13.56 -4.14
C GLY A 77 7.73 14.33 -2.83
N THR A 78 8.66 15.27 -2.75
CA THR A 78 8.87 16.11 -1.56
C THR A 78 7.65 17.00 -1.25
N PHE A 79 6.92 17.43 -2.26
CA PHE A 79 5.67 18.20 -2.09
C PHE A 79 4.42 17.32 -1.92
N SER A 80 4.58 16.00 -1.97
CA SER A 80 3.47 15.09 -1.72
C SER A 80 2.92 15.28 -0.30
N PRO A 81 1.59 15.19 -0.10
CA PRO A 81 0.99 15.18 1.24
C PRO A 81 1.62 14.16 2.18
N PHE A 82 2.08 13.02 1.66
CA PHE A 82 2.70 11.94 2.43
C PHE A 82 4.09 12.29 3.00
N ALA A 83 4.68 13.41 2.56
CA ALA A 83 5.92 13.94 3.11
C ALA A 83 5.70 14.84 4.36
N HIS A 84 4.46 15.04 4.78
CA HIS A 84 4.10 15.98 5.84
C HIS A 84 3.23 15.33 6.92
N LEU A 85 3.35 15.84 8.16
CA LEU A 85 2.39 15.52 9.21
C LEU A 85 0.97 15.87 8.75
N PRO A 86 -0.03 15.07 9.16
CA PRO A 86 -0.03 14.11 10.24
C PRO A 86 0.33 12.66 9.83
N TYR A 87 0.78 12.41 8.58
CA TYR A 87 1.29 11.07 8.24
C TYR A 87 2.46 10.69 9.15
N GLY A 88 2.44 9.46 9.67
CA GLY A 88 3.49 8.97 10.57
C GLY A 88 3.41 9.44 12.02
N GLU A 89 2.46 10.30 12.39
CA GLU A 89 2.39 10.96 13.70
C GLU A 89 2.35 10.00 14.89
N THR A 90 1.67 8.85 14.76
CA THR A 90 1.44 7.91 15.87
C THR A 90 2.71 7.15 16.27
N THR A 91 3.51 6.71 15.31
CA THR A 91 4.68 5.85 15.59
C THR A 91 6.00 6.58 15.47
N PHE A 92 6.13 7.44 14.45
CA PHE A 92 7.41 8.05 14.12
C PHE A 92 7.53 9.49 14.63
N GLY A 93 6.41 10.16 14.87
CA GLY A 93 6.37 11.59 15.20
C GLY A 93 6.75 12.49 14.03
N GLU A 94 7.00 11.90 12.85
CA GLU A 94 7.35 12.57 11.60
C GLU A 94 6.82 11.79 10.40
N ALA A 95 6.70 12.45 9.26
CA ALA A 95 6.29 11.82 8.02
C ALA A 95 7.46 11.01 7.42
N THR A 96 7.23 9.73 7.21
CA THR A 96 8.21 8.81 6.61
C THR A 96 7.92 8.48 5.14
N GLY A 97 6.79 8.96 4.61
CA GLY A 97 6.26 8.58 3.30
C GLY A 97 5.28 7.42 3.34
N ARG A 98 5.08 6.79 4.51
CA ARG A 98 4.03 5.79 4.71
C ARG A 98 2.65 6.43 4.65
N CYS A 99 1.76 5.88 3.84
CA CYS A 99 0.38 6.37 3.71
C CYS A 99 -0.49 5.87 4.88
N SER A 100 -0.15 6.31 6.10
CA SER A 100 -0.80 5.93 7.34
C SER A 100 -0.42 6.92 8.44
N ASN A 101 -1.14 6.89 9.59
CA ASN A 101 -0.69 7.56 10.80
C ASN A 101 0.56 6.94 11.45
N GLY A 102 1.05 5.79 10.94
CA GLY A 102 2.23 5.11 11.46
C GLY A 102 2.63 3.91 10.61
N LEU A 103 2.69 2.73 11.21
CA LEU A 103 3.11 1.48 10.58
C LEU A 103 2.12 1.00 9.51
N LEU A 104 2.66 0.40 8.45
CA LEU A 104 1.94 -0.30 7.41
C LEU A 104 1.87 -1.81 7.70
N MET A 105 1.08 -2.54 6.93
CA MET A 105 0.97 -3.99 7.06
C MET A 105 2.32 -4.70 6.91
N ILE A 106 3.16 -4.26 5.97
CA ILE A 106 4.50 -4.83 5.76
C ILE A 106 5.41 -4.67 6.98
N ASP A 107 5.26 -3.58 7.75
CA ASP A 107 6.05 -3.37 8.96
C ASP A 107 5.68 -4.40 10.05
N PHE A 108 4.39 -4.72 10.19
CA PHE A 108 3.93 -5.78 11.12
C PHE A 108 4.37 -7.17 10.66
N LEU A 109 4.39 -7.44 9.34
CA LEU A 109 4.90 -8.70 8.78
C LEU A 109 6.40 -8.84 9.03
N ALA A 110 7.19 -7.79 8.81
CA ALA A 110 8.63 -7.77 9.10
C ALA A 110 8.89 -8.06 10.59
N ASN A 111 8.17 -7.38 11.49
CA ASN A 111 8.25 -7.63 12.93
C ASN A 111 7.92 -9.08 13.31
N ALA A 112 6.89 -9.68 12.69
CA ALA A 112 6.49 -11.06 12.93
C ALA A 112 7.57 -12.08 12.51
N LEU A 113 8.40 -11.72 11.54
CA LEU A 113 9.55 -12.51 11.07
C LEU A 113 10.86 -12.17 11.79
N ASN A 114 10.84 -11.30 12.80
CA ASN A 114 12.01 -10.75 13.49
C ASN A 114 13.01 -10.05 12.55
N LEU A 115 12.50 -9.43 11.50
CA LEU A 115 13.27 -8.62 10.57
C LEU A 115 13.06 -7.12 10.89
N PRO A 116 14.02 -6.25 10.55
CA PRO A 116 13.84 -4.80 10.72
C PRO A 116 12.75 -4.28 9.76
N LEU A 117 12.23 -3.08 10.06
CA LEU A 117 11.38 -2.37 9.13
C LEU A 117 12.14 -2.13 7.82
N LEU A 118 11.44 -2.32 6.70
CA LEU A 118 12.07 -2.20 5.39
C LEU A 118 12.36 -0.74 5.04
N ASN A 119 13.58 -0.49 4.61
CA ASN A 119 13.96 0.80 4.07
C ASN A 119 13.51 0.94 2.61
N PRO A 120 13.06 2.14 2.18
CA PRO A 120 12.72 2.41 0.79
C PRO A 120 13.98 2.42 -0.07
N TYR A 121 13.92 1.84 -1.27
CA TYR A 121 15.06 1.71 -2.19
C TYR A 121 15.72 3.05 -2.55
N LEU A 122 14.94 4.12 -2.61
CA LEU A 122 15.44 5.44 -2.95
C LEU A 122 16.19 6.14 -1.80
N ASP A 123 16.19 5.58 -0.60
CA ASP A 123 17.05 6.06 0.49
C ASP A 123 18.48 5.57 0.30
N LYS A 124 19.32 6.43 -0.28
CA LYS A 124 20.71 6.08 -0.61
C LYS A 124 21.63 5.88 0.61
N ASN A 125 21.17 6.26 1.80
CA ASN A 125 21.92 6.11 3.05
C ASN A 125 21.46 4.90 3.87
N ALA A 126 20.42 4.21 3.42
CA ALA A 126 19.84 3.08 4.15
C ALA A 126 20.63 1.78 3.95
N SER A 127 20.55 0.89 4.95
CA SER A 127 21.04 -0.48 4.82
C SER A 127 19.96 -1.37 4.20
N PHE A 128 20.36 -2.21 3.27
CA PHE A 128 19.51 -3.20 2.59
C PHE A 128 19.88 -4.65 2.89
N SER A 129 20.62 -4.88 3.98
CA SER A 129 21.14 -6.21 4.32
C SER A 129 20.07 -7.26 4.62
N GLN A 130 18.86 -6.84 5.00
CA GLN A 130 17.74 -7.72 5.35
C GLN A 130 16.48 -7.45 4.50
N GLY A 131 16.67 -6.90 3.30
CA GLY A 131 15.61 -6.64 2.34
C GLY A 131 15.46 -5.18 1.96
N VAL A 132 14.55 -4.95 1.01
CA VAL A 132 14.32 -3.63 0.40
C VAL A 132 12.84 -3.46 0.09
N ASN A 133 12.35 -2.26 0.26
CA ASN A 133 11.03 -1.87 -0.20
C ASN A 133 11.14 -1.08 -1.51
N PHE A 134 10.60 -1.63 -2.60
CA PHE A 134 10.53 -1.00 -3.93
C PHE A 134 9.17 -0.38 -4.21
N ALA A 135 8.17 -0.60 -3.35
CA ALA A 135 6.82 -0.06 -3.52
C ALA A 135 6.84 1.47 -3.55
N VAL A 136 5.97 2.05 -4.38
CA VAL A 136 5.85 3.51 -4.53
C VAL A 136 4.38 3.91 -4.46
N ALA A 137 4.04 4.86 -3.60
CA ALA A 137 2.68 5.37 -3.49
C ALA A 137 2.20 5.95 -4.83
N GLY A 138 1.00 5.55 -5.25
CA GLY A 138 0.45 5.90 -6.56
C GLY A 138 0.91 5.03 -7.74
N SER A 139 1.81 4.09 -7.50
CA SER A 139 2.31 3.15 -8.51
C SER A 139 1.20 2.29 -9.10
N THR A 140 1.37 1.93 -10.37
CA THR A 140 0.48 1.07 -11.14
C THR A 140 1.16 -0.25 -11.53
N ALA A 141 0.38 -1.30 -11.76
CA ALA A 141 0.89 -2.53 -12.33
C ALA A 141 1.31 -2.31 -13.80
N LEU A 142 0.50 -1.57 -14.54
CA LEU A 142 0.77 -1.20 -15.92
C LEU A 142 1.74 -0.02 -16.00
N GLN A 143 2.53 0.04 -17.05
CA GLN A 143 3.33 1.22 -17.37
C GLN A 143 2.41 2.40 -17.74
N THR A 144 2.88 3.61 -17.48
CA THR A 144 2.14 4.85 -17.73
C THR A 144 1.70 4.97 -19.19
N GLU A 145 2.53 4.54 -20.13
CA GLU A 145 2.26 4.55 -21.57
C GLU A 145 1.07 3.64 -21.91
N ARG A 146 1.00 2.45 -21.27
CA ARG A 146 -0.10 1.51 -21.46
C ARG A 146 -1.43 2.04 -20.93
N LEU A 147 -1.40 2.74 -19.79
CA LEU A 147 -2.58 3.44 -19.25
C LEU A 147 -3.02 4.58 -20.18
N LEU A 148 -2.08 5.33 -20.73
CA LEU A 148 -2.36 6.45 -21.65
C LEU A 148 -3.01 5.95 -22.95
N GLU A 149 -2.63 4.79 -23.49
CA GLU A 149 -3.30 4.15 -24.61
C GLU A 149 -4.80 3.90 -24.33
N ASN A 150 -5.12 3.59 -23.07
CA ASN A 150 -6.49 3.46 -22.57
C ASN A 150 -7.12 4.80 -22.14
N ARG A 151 -6.46 5.94 -22.41
CA ARG A 151 -6.87 7.30 -22.02
C ARG A 151 -7.05 7.43 -20.51
N ILE A 152 -6.11 6.85 -19.75
CA ILE A 152 -6.03 6.94 -18.31
C ILE A 152 -4.69 7.59 -17.96
N LEU A 153 -4.74 8.68 -17.20
CA LEU A 153 -3.55 9.36 -16.71
C LEU A 153 -3.12 8.74 -15.37
N SER A 154 -1.82 8.52 -15.21
CA SER A 154 -1.20 8.23 -13.91
C SER A 154 -0.61 9.51 -13.34
N PRO A 155 -1.31 10.21 -12.41
CA PRO A 155 -0.95 11.58 -12.04
C PRO A 155 0.10 11.67 -10.93
N VAL A 156 0.47 10.55 -10.29
CA VAL A 156 1.28 10.57 -9.07
C VAL A 156 2.74 10.21 -9.35
N THR A 157 2.97 9.07 -10.00
CA THR A 157 4.32 8.57 -10.30
C THR A 157 4.34 7.74 -11.58
N ASN A 158 5.51 7.61 -12.19
CA ASN A 158 5.77 6.70 -13.30
C ASN A 158 6.45 5.39 -12.85
N SER A 159 6.66 5.21 -11.55
CA SER A 159 7.37 4.05 -10.97
C SER A 159 6.48 2.82 -10.88
N SER A 160 6.03 2.34 -12.07
CA SER A 160 5.26 1.11 -12.22
C SER A 160 6.03 -0.14 -11.76
N LEU A 161 5.37 -1.31 -11.74
CA LEU A 161 6.03 -2.58 -11.41
C LEU A 161 7.29 -2.86 -12.25
N VAL A 162 7.31 -2.43 -13.51
CA VAL A 162 8.50 -2.59 -14.37
C VAL A 162 9.67 -1.76 -13.85
N VAL A 163 9.41 -0.53 -13.41
CA VAL A 163 10.45 0.33 -12.82
C VAL A 163 10.95 -0.26 -11.49
N GLN A 164 10.06 -0.71 -10.63
CA GLN A 164 10.40 -1.37 -9.37
C GLN A 164 11.23 -2.64 -9.59
N TYR A 165 10.89 -3.43 -10.61
CA TYR A 165 11.68 -4.60 -10.99
C TYR A 165 13.08 -4.22 -11.47
N ASN A 166 13.24 -3.14 -12.23
CA ASN A 166 14.56 -2.66 -12.63
C ASN A 166 15.40 -2.22 -11.42
N TRP A 167 14.81 -1.55 -10.45
CA TRP A 167 15.48 -1.21 -9.18
C TRP A 167 15.90 -2.47 -8.41
N PHE A 168 15.05 -3.50 -8.41
CA PHE A 168 15.40 -4.78 -7.83
C PHE A 168 16.60 -5.43 -8.55
N LEU A 169 16.65 -5.39 -9.88
CA LEU A 169 17.80 -5.91 -10.64
C LEU A 169 19.09 -5.14 -10.33
N ASP A 170 19.02 -3.83 -10.15
CA ASP A 170 20.17 -3.03 -9.76
C ASP A 170 20.63 -3.34 -8.33
N HIS A 171 19.68 -3.52 -7.41
CA HIS A 171 19.98 -4.00 -6.05
C HIS A 171 20.63 -5.40 -6.09
N LEU A 172 20.11 -6.30 -6.91
CA LEU A 172 20.61 -7.68 -7.01
C LEU A 172 22.08 -7.70 -7.43
N LYS A 173 22.51 -6.85 -8.37
CA LYS A 173 23.92 -6.70 -8.78
C LYS A 173 24.84 -6.31 -7.62
N SER A 174 24.31 -5.66 -6.58
CA SER A 174 25.09 -5.22 -5.41
C SER A 174 25.26 -6.32 -4.35
N ILE A 175 24.41 -7.37 -4.36
CA ILE A 175 24.41 -8.41 -3.32
C ILE A 175 24.86 -9.77 -3.79
N CYS A 176 24.96 -10.02 -5.09
CA CYS A 176 25.44 -11.29 -5.65
C CYS A 176 26.14 -11.10 -7.00
N SER A 177 27.10 -12.00 -7.29
CA SER A 177 27.96 -11.91 -8.49
C SER A 177 27.69 -13.00 -9.51
N THR A 178 27.07 -14.11 -9.11
CA THR A 178 26.76 -15.25 -9.99
C THR A 178 25.28 -15.61 -9.87
N GLN A 179 24.74 -16.23 -10.92
CA GLN A 179 23.35 -16.71 -10.90
C GLN A 179 23.07 -17.68 -9.74
N THR A 180 24.02 -18.58 -9.46
CA THR A 180 23.90 -19.55 -8.35
C THR A 180 23.90 -18.86 -7.00
N ASP A 181 24.75 -17.85 -6.80
CA ASP A 181 24.80 -17.09 -5.56
C ASP A 181 23.53 -16.26 -5.37
N CYS A 182 23.06 -15.59 -6.42
CA CYS A 182 21.79 -14.87 -6.40
C CYS A 182 20.62 -15.81 -6.03
N ALA A 183 20.51 -16.96 -6.70
CA ALA A 183 19.45 -17.93 -6.43
C ALA A 183 19.48 -18.46 -4.98
N ARG A 184 20.68 -18.65 -4.41
CA ARG A 184 20.85 -19.05 -2.99
C ARG A 184 20.33 -17.96 -2.03
N ILE A 185 20.67 -16.70 -2.27
CA ILE A 185 20.23 -15.58 -1.45
C ILE A 185 18.71 -15.40 -1.56
N LEU A 186 18.19 -15.34 -2.79
CA LEU A 186 16.77 -15.11 -3.05
C LEU A 186 15.89 -16.28 -2.58
N GLY A 187 16.43 -17.50 -2.59
CA GLY A 187 15.73 -18.70 -2.09
C GLY A 187 15.43 -18.67 -0.58
N GLN A 188 16.11 -17.81 0.18
CA GLN A 188 15.91 -17.62 1.62
C GLN A 188 15.10 -16.35 1.95
N ALA A 189 14.65 -15.61 0.95
CA ALA A 189 13.90 -14.39 1.13
C ALA A 189 12.39 -14.60 0.94
N LEU A 190 11.60 -13.73 1.55
CA LEU A 190 10.18 -13.56 1.28
C LEU A 190 9.98 -12.46 0.24
N PHE A 191 9.19 -12.73 -0.79
CA PHE A 191 8.79 -11.76 -1.79
C PHE A 191 7.33 -11.38 -1.62
N MET A 192 7.06 -10.10 -1.36
CA MET A 192 5.73 -9.51 -1.36
C MET A 192 5.51 -8.84 -2.72
N VAL A 193 4.65 -9.43 -3.56
CA VAL A 193 4.40 -8.97 -4.94
C VAL A 193 3.06 -8.23 -4.98
N GLY A 194 3.07 -6.99 -4.50
CA GLY A 194 1.88 -6.15 -4.36
C GLY A 194 1.60 -5.78 -2.88
N GLU A 195 0.51 -5.17 -2.50
CA GLU A 195 -0.66 -4.98 -3.38
C GLU A 195 -0.27 -4.08 -4.55
N THR A 196 -0.89 -4.34 -5.70
CA THR A 196 -0.69 -3.58 -6.92
C THR A 196 -1.88 -3.75 -7.87
N GLY A 197 -2.09 -2.78 -8.76
CA GLY A 197 -3.22 -2.75 -9.67
C GLY A 197 -4.39 -1.92 -9.14
N GLY A 198 -4.46 -1.68 -7.83
CA GLY A 198 -5.47 -0.80 -7.24
C GLY A 198 -5.49 0.56 -7.91
N ASN A 199 -4.33 1.18 -8.14
CA ASN A 199 -4.22 2.49 -8.78
C ASN A 199 -4.58 2.48 -10.27
N ASP A 200 -4.30 1.41 -11.01
CA ASP A 200 -4.75 1.27 -12.39
C ASP A 200 -6.27 1.44 -12.51
N PHE A 201 -7.00 0.84 -11.58
CA PHE A 201 -8.46 0.91 -11.52
C PHE A 201 -8.96 2.22 -10.91
N ASN A 202 -8.28 2.72 -9.85
CA ASN A 202 -8.62 3.99 -9.20
C ASN A 202 -8.56 5.14 -10.20
N TYR A 203 -7.48 5.22 -10.98
CA TYR A 203 -7.32 6.26 -11.98
C TYR A 203 -8.36 6.14 -13.09
N ALA A 204 -8.69 4.93 -13.55
CA ALA A 204 -9.74 4.71 -14.53
C ALA A 204 -11.11 5.19 -14.00
N LEU A 205 -11.55 4.71 -12.86
CA LEU A 205 -12.84 5.03 -12.27
C LEU A 205 -12.98 6.52 -11.92
N LEU A 206 -11.95 7.12 -11.31
CA LEU A 206 -11.99 8.54 -10.91
C LEU A 206 -11.88 9.50 -12.10
N GLN A 207 -11.38 9.03 -13.25
CA GLN A 207 -11.39 9.77 -14.52
C GLN A 207 -12.63 9.50 -15.37
N GLY A 208 -13.64 8.84 -14.79
CA GLY A 208 -14.97 8.69 -15.39
C GLY A 208 -15.16 7.45 -16.26
N LYS A 209 -14.22 6.49 -16.24
CA LYS A 209 -14.47 5.17 -16.83
C LYS A 209 -15.57 4.44 -16.08
N THR A 210 -16.39 3.74 -16.82
CA THR A 210 -17.40 2.84 -16.23
C THR A 210 -16.72 1.63 -15.59
N ILE A 211 -17.43 0.94 -14.70
CA ILE A 211 -16.95 -0.32 -14.11
C ILE A 211 -16.64 -1.35 -15.21
N GLN A 212 -17.45 -1.43 -16.26
CA GLN A 212 -17.24 -2.34 -17.37
C GLN A 212 -15.97 -2.02 -18.17
N GLU A 213 -15.71 -0.74 -18.48
CA GLU A 213 -14.45 -0.30 -19.10
C GLU A 213 -13.25 -0.61 -18.20
N THR A 214 -13.38 -0.37 -16.90
CA THR A 214 -12.33 -0.67 -15.91
C THR A 214 -12.08 -2.18 -15.79
N GLN A 215 -13.11 -3.01 -15.87
CA GLN A 215 -12.96 -4.48 -15.91
C GLN A 215 -12.12 -4.97 -17.08
N SER A 216 -12.14 -4.26 -18.22
CA SER A 216 -11.33 -4.64 -19.39
C SER A 216 -9.82 -4.54 -19.14
N LEU A 217 -9.38 -3.79 -18.12
CA LEU A 217 -7.96 -3.67 -17.73
C LEU A 217 -7.48 -4.85 -16.87
N VAL A 218 -8.41 -5.60 -16.26
CA VAL A 218 -8.06 -6.65 -15.27
C VAL A 218 -7.11 -7.70 -15.85
N PRO A 219 -7.29 -8.23 -17.08
CA PRO A 219 -6.35 -9.18 -17.65
C PRO A 219 -4.92 -8.65 -17.72
N ASP A 220 -4.73 -7.44 -18.23
CA ASP A 220 -3.41 -6.82 -18.41
C ASP A 220 -2.74 -6.54 -17.05
N VAL A 221 -3.50 -6.02 -16.08
CA VAL A 221 -3.01 -5.73 -14.71
C VAL A 221 -2.56 -7.02 -14.01
N VAL A 222 -3.37 -8.07 -14.10
CA VAL A 222 -3.04 -9.36 -13.49
C VAL A 222 -1.85 -10.00 -14.18
N GLU A 223 -1.78 -9.97 -15.53
CA GLU A 223 -0.65 -10.54 -16.27
C GLU A 223 0.67 -9.85 -15.91
N ASN A 224 0.69 -8.51 -15.76
CA ASN A 224 1.89 -7.79 -15.33
C ASN A 224 2.33 -8.19 -13.91
N THR A 225 1.38 -8.38 -13.00
CA THR A 225 1.67 -8.83 -11.63
C THR A 225 2.26 -10.24 -11.62
N ILE A 226 1.67 -11.16 -12.37
CA ILE A 226 2.13 -12.55 -12.50
C ILE A 226 3.46 -12.63 -13.24
N ASP A 227 3.67 -11.79 -14.25
CA ASP A 227 4.94 -11.73 -14.99
C ASP A 227 6.10 -11.27 -14.08
N LEU A 228 5.86 -10.29 -13.20
CA LEU A 228 6.83 -9.95 -12.15
C LEU A 228 7.13 -11.16 -11.26
N ALA A 229 6.11 -11.85 -10.77
CA ALA A 229 6.29 -13.03 -9.93
C ALA A 229 7.10 -14.12 -10.66
N ARG A 230 6.80 -14.39 -11.94
CA ARG A 230 7.53 -15.36 -12.79
C ARG A 230 9.00 -14.95 -12.97
N LYS A 231 9.27 -13.67 -13.22
CA LYS A 231 10.64 -13.13 -13.33
C LYS A 231 11.43 -13.32 -12.03
N LEU A 232 10.81 -13.04 -10.88
CA LEU A 232 11.45 -13.25 -9.57
C LEU A 232 11.76 -14.73 -9.30
N ILE A 233 10.83 -15.64 -9.64
CA ILE A 233 11.03 -17.09 -9.54
C ILE A 233 12.22 -17.55 -10.41
N ASN A 234 12.30 -17.06 -11.63
CA ASN A 234 13.40 -17.39 -12.56
C ASN A 234 14.76 -16.91 -12.04
N LEU A 235 14.80 -15.85 -11.24
CA LEU A 235 16.01 -15.37 -10.57
C LEU A 235 16.36 -16.15 -9.30
N GLY A 236 15.45 -16.97 -8.79
CA GLY A 236 15.71 -17.83 -7.63
C GLY A 236 14.75 -17.65 -6.45
N ALA A 237 13.74 -16.78 -6.54
CA ALA A 237 12.72 -16.67 -5.50
C ALA A 237 11.98 -18.01 -5.29
N ARG A 238 11.74 -18.36 -4.02
CA ARG A 238 11.07 -19.63 -3.65
C ARG A 238 9.84 -19.44 -2.78
N ARG A 239 9.61 -18.24 -2.27
CA ARG A 239 8.48 -17.92 -1.38
C ARG A 239 7.91 -16.56 -1.76
N LEU A 240 6.72 -16.56 -2.33
CA LEU A 240 6.02 -15.37 -2.80
C LEU A 240 4.65 -15.26 -2.16
N VAL A 241 4.27 -14.05 -1.82
CA VAL A 241 2.91 -13.68 -1.41
C VAL A 241 2.41 -12.62 -2.38
N ILE A 242 1.25 -12.88 -2.98
CA ILE A 242 0.62 -11.97 -3.95
C ILE A 242 -0.73 -11.54 -3.37
N PRO A 243 -0.86 -10.29 -2.92
CA PRO A 243 -2.11 -9.77 -2.36
C PRO A 243 -3.17 -9.50 -3.42
N GLY A 244 -4.43 -9.70 -3.03
CA GLY A 244 -5.57 -9.18 -3.76
C GLY A 244 -5.98 -7.79 -3.30
N ASN A 245 -6.92 -7.19 -4.04
CA ASN A 245 -7.47 -5.88 -3.76
C ASN A 245 -8.48 -5.91 -2.60
N PHE A 246 -8.70 -4.74 -2.01
CA PHE A 246 -9.63 -4.48 -0.91
C PHE A 246 -11.10 -4.41 -1.36
N PRO A 247 -12.09 -4.44 -0.43
CA PRO A 247 -13.50 -4.12 -0.72
C PRO A 247 -13.64 -2.60 -0.91
N ILE A 248 -13.25 -2.12 -2.08
CA ILE A 248 -13.12 -0.68 -2.39
C ILE A 248 -14.42 0.10 -2.25
N GLY A 249 -15.57 -0.56 -2.42
CA GLY A 249 -16.89 0.05 -2.22
C GLY A 249 -17.16 0.50 -0.78
N CYS A 250 -16.32 0.10 0.21
CA CYS A 250 -16.44 0.51 1.60
C CYS A 250 -15.57 1.74 1.94
N PHE A 251 -14.71 2.19 1.02
CA PHE A 251 -13.73 3.24 1.31
C PHE A 251 -14.31 4.64 1.10
N PRO A 252 -13.98 5.61 1.96
CA PRO A 252 -14.48 6.98 1.90
C PRO A 252 -14.32 7.65 0.54
N ILE A 253 -13.20 7.43 -0.16
CA ILE A 253 -12.98 7.98 -1.51
C ILE A 253 -14.05 7.53 -2.50
N TYR A 254 -14.39 6.26 -2.53
CA TYR A 254 -15.40 5.72 -3.45
C TYR A 254 -16.82 6.05 -3.02
N LEU A 255 -17.10 5.99 -1.71
CA LEU A 255 -18.38 6.39 -1.14
C LEU A 255 -18.67 7.87 -1.40
N THR A 256 -17.64 8.72 -1.47
CA THR A 256 -17.78 10.14 -1.83
C THR A 256 -17.94 10.32 -3.35
N ALA A 257 -17.09 9.68 -4.16
CA ALA A 257 -17.05 9.90 -5.60
C ALA A 257 -18.28 9.30 -6.32
N PHE A 258 -18.80 8.18 -5.82
CA PHE A 258 -19.91 7.41 -6.43
C PHE A 258 -21.18 7.44 -5.56
N LYS A 259 -21.31 8.44 -4.68
CA LYS A 259 -22.49 8.60 -3.86
C LYS A 259 -23.76 8.68 -4.71
N THR A 260 -24.79 7.91 -4.35
CA THR A 260 -26.09 7.90 -4.99
C THR A 260 -27.22 7.89 -3.96
N ASN A 261 -28.41 8.37 -4.37
CA ASN A 261 -29.63 8.28 -3.57
C ASN A 261 -30.35 6.93 -3.75
N ASP A 262 -29.90 6.09 -4.65
CA ASP A 262 -30.41 4.73 -4.82
C ASP A 262 -29.90 3.85 -3.68
N THR A 263 -30.73 3.60 -2.69
CA THR A 263 -30.39 2.75 -1.53
C THR A 263 -30.10 1.31 -1.92
N SER A 264 -30.58 0.85 -3.09
CA SER A 264 -30.33 -0.50 -3.59
C SER A 264 -28.88 -0.69 -4.06
N ALA A 265 -28.13 0.40 -4.30
CA ALA A 265 -26.71 0.37 -4.65
C ALA A 265 -25.79 -0.02 -3.49
N TYR A 266 -26.29 0.03 -2.25
CA TYR A 266 -25.52 -0.25 -1.05
C TYR A 266 -25.86 -1.61 -0.43
N ASP A 267 -24.89 -2.22 0.22
CA ASP A 267 -25.05 -3.45 1.00
C ASP A 267 -25.52 -3.16 2.44
N ASP A 268 -25.60 -4.21 3.27
CA ASP A 268 -26.02 -4.13 4.69
C ASP A 268 -25.08 -3.29 5.58
N LYS A 269 -23.90 -2.96 5.08
CA LYS A 269 -22.87 -2.14 5.73
C LYS A 269 -22.68 -0.78 5.04
N ASN A 270 -23.60 -0.40 4.18
CA ASN A 270 -23.55 0.84 3.38
C ASN A 270 -22.32 0.94 2.45
N CYS A 271 -21.76 -0.17 2.01
CA CYS A 271 -20.71 -0.21 1.00
C CYS A 271 -21.33 -0.30 -0.41
N LEU A 272 -20.70 0.31 -1.41
CA LEU A 272 -21.14 0.25 -2.81
C LEU A 272 -20.95 -1.16 -3.37
N LYS A 273 -22.06 -1.85 -3.66
CA LYS A 273 -22.07 -3.26 -4.08
C LYS A 273 -21.33 -3.52 -5.36
N ASP A 274 -21.51 -2.68 -6.38
CA ASP A 274 -20.92 -2.89 -7.69
C ASP A 274 -19.39 -2.73 -7.67
N LEU A 275 -18.86 -1.81 -6.85
CA LEU A 275 -17.42 -1.65 -6.66
C LEU A 275 -16.82 -2.82 -5.87
N ASN A 276 -17.55 -3.35 -4.88
CA ASN A 276 -17.12 -4.57 -4.18
C ASN A 276 -17.18 -5.80 -5.09
N ALA A 277 -18.19 -5.90 -5.95
CA ALA A 277 -18.28 -6.95 -6.97
C ALA A 277 -17.13 -6.87 -7.98
N PHE A 278 -16.75 -5.65 -8.40
CA PHE A 278 -15.58 -5.43 -9.24
C PHE A 278 -14.28 -5.89 -8.57
N ALA A 279 -14.04 -5.52 -7.30
CA ALA A 279 -12.86 -5.97 -6.57
C ALA A 279 -12.81 -7.51 -6.43
N LEU A 280 -13.95 -8.15 -6.18
CA LEU A 280 -14.04 -9.62 -6.16
C LEU A 280 -13.75 -10.24 -7.53
N TYR A 281 -14.23 -9.64 -8.62
CA TYR A 281 -13.94 -10.10 -9.98
C TYR A 281 -12.43 -10.08 -10.27
N GLN A 282 -11.75 -8.97 -9.95
CA GLN A 282 -10.29 -8.85 -10.06
C GLN A 282 -9.57 -9.92 -9.20
N ASN A 283 -9.97 -10.06 -7.94
CA ASN A 283 -9.37 -11.03 -7.03
C ASN A 283 -9.53 -12.47 -7.50
N GLN A 284 -10.68 -12.82 -8.04
CA GLN A 284 -10.92 -14.15 -8.64
C GLN A 284 -10.04 -14.39 -9.88
N TYR A 285 -9.87 -13.34 -10.72
CA TYR A 285 -9.00 -13.43 -11.89
C TYR A 285 -7.54 -13.65 -11.46
N LEU A 286 -7.07 -12.90 -10.49
CA LEU A 286 -5.72 -13.03 -9.90
C LEU A 286 -5.50 -14.42 -9.28
N GLN A 287 -6.47 -14.94 -8.52
CA GLN A 287 -6.37 -16.27 -7.92
C GLN A 287 -6.24 -17.38 -8.96
N ARG A 288 -6.96 -17.29 -10.09
CA ARG A 288 -6.83 -18.25 -11.21
C ARG A 288 -5.43 -18.17 -11.82
N ALA A 289 -4.90 -16.96 -12.03
CA ALA A 289 -3.56 -16.76 -12.57
C ALA A 289 -2.47 -17.26 -11.59
N ILE A 290 -2.64 -17.09 -10.28
CA ILE A 290 -1.77 -17.68 -9.25
C ILE A 290 -1.82 -19.22 -9.30
N GLN A 291 -2.98 -19.83 -9.49
CA GLN A 291 -3.07 -21.29 -9.62
C GLN A 291 -2.31 -21.79 -10.85
N GLN A 292 -2.39 -21.08 -11.96
CA GLN A 292 -1.61 -21.41 -13.16
C GLN A 292 -0.10 -21.29 -12.87
N LEU A 293 0.33 -20.22 -12.22
CA LEU A 293 1.73 -20.00 -11.86
C LEU A 293 2.26 -21.10 -10.92
N ARG A 294 1.44 -21.62 -10.01
CA ARG A 294 1.78 -22.78 -9.15
C ARG A 294 2.02 -24.06 -9.93
N ILE A 295 1.22 -24.27 -10.99
CA ILE A 295 1.39 -25.44 -11.88
C ILE A 295 2.71 -25.31 -12.67
N GLU A 296 3.04 -24.10 -13.13
CA GLU A 296 4.29 -23.82 -13.84
C GLU A 296 5.52 -23.98 -12.93
N HIS A 297 5.37 -23.74 -11.62
CA HIS A 297 6.47 -23.73 -10.65
C HIS A 297 6.17 -24.58 -9.38
N PRO A 298 6.04 -25.90 -9.49
CA PRO A 298 5.59 -26.76 -8.37
C PRO A 298 6.54 -26.77 -7.16
N GLY A 299 7.80 -26.36 -7.34
CA GLY A 299 8.80 -26.25 -6.25
C GLY A 299 8.82 -24.88 -5.54
N VAL A 300 7.88 -23.99 -5.84
CA VAL A 300 7.82 -22.64 -5.28
C VAL A 300 6.56 -22.45 -4.46
N VAL A 301 6.70 -21.89 -3.28
CA VAL A 301 5.55 -21.51 -2.44
C VAL A 301 5.01 -20.17 -2.91
N ILE A 302 3.81 -20.18 -3.49
CA ILE A 302 3.15 -18.97 -3.99
C ILE A 302 1.79 -18.87 -3.27
N LEU A 303 1.60 -17.86 -2.46
CA LEU A 303 0.39 -17.66 -1.66
C LEU A 303 -0.39 -16.44 -2.14
N TYR A 304 -1.69 -16.57 -2.17
CA TYR A 304 -2.61 -15.44 -2.30
C TYR A 304 -2.86 -14.85 -0.90
N ALA A 305 -2.63 -13.56 -0.71
CA ALA A 305 -3.02 -12.86 0.51
C ALA A 305 -4.38 -12.19 0.30
N ASP A 306 -5.39 -12.69 1.01
CA ASP A 306 -6.77 -12.22 0.87
C ASP A 306 -6.99 -10.93 1.66
N TYR A 307 -6.55 -9.80 1.10
CA TYR A 307 -6.76 -8.48 1.69
C TYR A 307 -8.23 -8.09 1.75
N TYR A 308 -9.03 -8.58 0.81
CA TYR A 308 -10.49 -8.36 0.80
C TYR A 308 -11.13 -8.90 2.08
N THR A 309 -10.93 -10.19 2.35
CA THR A 309 -11.51 -10.85 3.54
C THR A 309 -10.86 -10.35 4.83
N ALA A 310 -9.55 -10.08 4.84
CA ALA A 310 -8.87 -9.50 5.99
C ALA A 310 -9.49 -8.16 6.40
N PHE A 311 -9.67 -7.24 5.45
CA PHE A 311 -10.33 -5.95 5.71
C PHE A 311 -11.79 -6.12 6.11
N GLN A 312 -12.56 -6.97 5.41
CA GLN A 312 -13.97 -7.26 5.77
C GLN A 312 -14.09 -7.82 7.18
N SER A 313 -13.13 -8.64 7.63
CA SER A 313 -13.10 -9.17 9.00
C SER A 313 -12.95 -8.05 10.04
N VAL A 314 -12.09 -7.06 9.77
CA VAL A 314 -11.94 -5.88 10.63
C VAL A 314 -13.21 -5.04 10.60
N PHE A 315 -13.70 -4.72 9.40
CA PHE A 315 -14.84 -3.83 9.19
C PHE A 315 -16.14 -4.36 9.81
N ARG A 316 -16.43 -5.66 9.66
CA ARG A 316 -17.65 -6.27 10.22
C ARG A 316 -17.57 -6.49 11.74
N ARG A 317 -16.38 -6.51 12.31
CA ARG A 317 -16.13 -6.72 13.74
C ARG A 317 -15.58 -5.46 14.42
N ALA A 318 -15.79 -4.30 13.83
CA ALA A 318 -15.17 -3.04 14.23
C ALA A 318 -15.25 -2.78 15.74
N SER A 319 -16.45 -2.78 16.34
CA SER A 319 -16.63 -2.55 17.77
C SER A 319 -15.95 -3.60 18.66
N GLN A 320 -15.95 -4.87 18.21
CA GLN A 320 -15.27 -5.95 18.95
C GLN A 320 -13.74 -5.79 18.95
N LEU A 321 -13.21 -5.11 17.93
CA LEU A 321 -11.79 -4.84 17.75
C LEU A 321 -11.34 -3.48 18.31
N GLY A 322 -12.28 -2.72 18.92
CA GLY A 322 -11.99 -1.43 19.53
C GLY A 322 -12.16 -0.22 18.61
N PHE A 323 -12.67 -0.41 17.39
CA PHE A 323 -13.00 0.69 16.50
C PHE A 323 -14.38 1.28 16.80
N ASP A 324 -14.53 2.59 16.57
CA ASP A 324 -15.81 3.27 16.69
C ASP A 324 -16.71 2.97 15.48
N GLU A 325 -17.87 2.37 15.71
CA GLU A 325 -18.80 2.01 14.64
C GLU A 325 -19.30 3.22 13.82
N ALA A 326 -19.44 4.40 14.44
CA ALA A 326 -19.85 5.61 13.76
C ALA A 326 -18.75 6.19 12.83
N SER A 327 -17.53 5.73 12.97
CA SER A 327 -16.35 6.19 12.23
C SER A 327 -15.80 5.17 11.22
N THR A 328 -16.42 3.99 11.08
CA THR A 328 -15.91 2.90 10.23
C THR A 328 -15.72 3.30 8.77
N GLN A 329 -16.58 4.21 8.26
CA GLN A 329 -16.53 4.73 6.89
C GLN A 329 -16.12 6.21 6.82
N LYS A 330 -15.52 6.74 7.89
CA LYS A 330 -15.00 8.11 7.90
C LYS A 330 -13.48 8.12 7.97
N ALA A 331 -12.86 8.98 7.18
CA ALA A 331 -11.43 9.23 7.32
C ALA A 331 -11.13 9.89 8.67
N CYS A 332 -10.09 9.44 9.36
CA CYS A 332 -9.59 10.11 10.57
C CYS A 332 -8.97 11.47 10.22
N CYS A 333 -8.17 11.51 9.16
CA CYS A 333 -7.60 12.74 8.63
C CYS A 333 -8.31 13.14 7.34
N GLY A 334 -9.06 14.23 7.38
CA GLY A 334 -9.85 14.65 6.22
C GLY A 334 -10.59 15.97 6.43
N SER A 335 -11.37 16.35 5.44
CA SER A 335 -12.03 17.66 5.41
C SER A 335 -13.50 17.60 4.97
N GLY A 336 -14.36 17.20 5.91
CA GLY A 336 -15.82 17.37 5.76
C GLY A 336 -16.52 16.33 4.88
N GLY A 337 -17.78 16.58 4.59
CA GLY A 337 -18.68 15.63 3.95
C GLY A 337 -19.09 14.47 4.87
N ASP A 338 -19.89 13.54 4.34
CA ASP A 338 -20.43 12.41 5.12
C ASP A 338 -19.33 11.45 5.58
N TYR A 339 -18.25 11.33 4.78
CA TYR A 339 -17.16 10.39 4.99
C TYR A 339 -15.86 11.06 5.44
N ASN A 340 -15.91 12.33 5.84
CA ASN A 340 -14.75 13.16 6.16
C ASN A 340 -13.65 13.09 5.08
N PHE A 341 -14.05 13.10 3.81
CA PHE A 341 -13.17 12.98 2.66
C PHE A 341 -13.52 13.97 1.55
N ASN A 342 -12.49 14.65 1.02
CA ASN A 342 -12.60 15.56 -0.11
C ASN A 342 -11.33 15.48 -0.97
N LEU A 343 -11.47 15.10 -2.25
CA LEU A 343 -10.37 15.00 -3.21
C LEU A 343 -9.60 16.31 -3.43
N GLN A 344 -10.23 17.45 -3.21
CA GLN A 344 -9.59 18.77 -3.39
C GLN A 344 -8.91 19.28 -2.13
N LYS A 345 -9.17 18.64 -0.97
CA LYS A 345 -8.60 19.02 0.31
C LYS A 345 -8.32 17.78 1.16
N MET A 346 -7.29 17.05 0.75
CA MET A 346 -6.89 15.77 1.33
C MET A 346 -6.07 15.94 2.61
N CYS A 347 -5.93 14.86 3.37
CA CYS A 347 -5.02 14.75 4.50
C CYS A 347 -3.60 15.22 4.14
N GLY A 348 -2.90 15.87 5.05
CA GLY A 348 -1.57 16.45 4.82
C GLY A 348 -1.58 17.83 4.15
N MET A 349 -2.74 18.28 3.64
CA MET A 349 -2.85 19.64 3.09
C MET A 349 -3.11 20.68 4.19
N PRO A 350 -2.75 21.94 3.98
CA PRO A 350 -2.95 23.01 4.97
C PRO A 350 -4.43 23.12 5.42
N GLY A 351 -4.63 23.17 6.73
CA GLY A 351 -5.96 23.30 7.35
C GLY A 351 -6.80 22.01 7.30
N VAL A 352 -6.20 20.86 7.07
CA VAL A 352 -6.79 19.54 7.28
C VAL A 352 -6.21 18.94 8.55
N SER A 353 -7.09 18.51 9.46
CA SER A 353 -6.70 17.93 10.75
C SER A 353 -6.99 16.45 10.82
N ALA A 354 -6.20 15.74 11.61
CA ALA A 354 -6.51 14.37 12.01
C ALA A 354 -7.49 14.36 13.21
N CYS A 355 -8.17 13.24 13.37
CA CYS A 355 -8.99 12.96 14.55
C CYS A 355 -8.09 12.76 15.79
N SER A 356 -8.64 12.89 16.99
CA SER A 356 -7.89 12.74 18.24
C SER A 356 -7.54 11.28 18.58
N ASN A 357 -8.27 10.30 18.01
CA ASN A 357 -8.15 8.88 18.32
C ASN A 357 -8.01 8.04 17.02
N PRO A 358 -6.86 8.08 16.34
CA PRO A 358 -6.66 7.32 15.09
C PRO A 358 -6.90 5.81 15.24
N ASP A 359 -6.59 5.23 16.39
CA ASP A 359 -6.74 3.79 16.67
C ASP A 359 -8.23 3.34 16.72
N GLN A 360 -9.17 4.28 16.80
CA GLN A 360 -10.60 4.00 16.75
C GLN A 360 -11.19 4.15 15.33
N HIS A 361 -10.38 4.55 14.33
CA HIS A 361 -10.81 4.70 12.95
C HIS A 361 -10.22 3.59 12.07
N ILE A 362 -11.01 3.11 11.11
CA ILE A 362 -10.55 2.13 10.11
C ILE A 362 -9.77 2.82 8.99
N SER A 363 -10.29 3.92 8.48
CA SER A 363 -9.65 4.71 7.41
C SER A 363 -8.83 5.85 7.99
N TRP A 364 -7.59 6.01 7.50
CA TRP A 364 -6.73 7.12 7.86
C TRP A 364 -7.13 8.39 7.11
N ASP A 365 -6.98 8.38 5.79
CA ASP A 365 -7.11 9.56 4.93
C ASP A 365 -8.24 9.44 3.88
N GLY A 366 -9.05 8.39 3.98
CA GLY A 366 -10.14 8.09 3.05
C GLY A 366 -9.77 7.12 1.93
N ILE A 367 -8.48 6.85 1.75
CA ILE A 367 -7.93 5.91 0.76
C ILE A 367 -7.20 4.77 1.48
N HIS A 368 -6.42 5.10 2.51
CA HIS A 368 -5.54 4.19 3.21
C HIS A 368 -6.08 3.85 4.61
N PRO A 369 -5.86 2.63 5.09
CA PRO A 369 -6.14 2.24 6.46
C PRO A 369 -5.29 2.98 7.51
N THR A 370 -5.79 3.05 8.74
CA THR A 370 -4.99 3.44 9.89
C THR A 370 -3.97 2.34 10.26
N GLN A 371 -2.95 2.71 11.05
CA GLN A 371 -2.02 1.74 11.62
C GLN A 371 -2.74 0.61 12.38
N ALA A 372 -3.76 0.94 13.16
CA ALA A 372 -4.55 -0.05 13.91
C ALA A 372 -5.24 -1.05 12.97
N THR A 373 -5.80 -0.58 11.87
CA THR A 373 -6.41 -1.44 10.85
C THR A 373 -5.36 -2.32 10.15
N TYR A 374 -4.22 -1.76 9.76
CA TYR A 374 -3.13 -2.54 9.17
C TYR A 374 -2.62 -3.63 10.12
N GLN A 375 -2.54 -3.33 11.43
CA GLN A 375 -2.17 -4.32 12.44
C GLN A 375 -3.15 -5.50 12.46
N ARG A 376 -4.46 -5.23 12.53
CA ARG A 376 -5.49 -6.29 12.56
C ARG A 376 -5.50 -7.12 11.29
N MET A 377 -5.29 -6.50 10.14
CA MET A 377 -5.15 -7.22 8.87
C MET A 377 -3.88 -8.09 8.85
N ALA A 378 -2.75 -7.56 9.31
CA ALA A 378 -1.51 -8.34 9.40
C ALA A 378 -1.65 -9.54 10.35
N GLU A 379 -2.28 -9.38 11.52
CA GLU A 379 -2.57 -10.46 12.46
C GLU A 379 -3.41 -11.56 11.79
N TRP A 380 -4.43 -11.17 11.01
CA TRP A 380 -5.27 -12.10 10.25
C TRP A 380 -4.47 -12.89 9.20
N LEU A 381 -3.62 -12.20 8.43
CA LEU A 381 -2.78 -12.79 7.40
C LEU A 381 -1.72 -13.73 7.99
N ILE A 382 -1.04 -13.31 9.05
CA ILE A 382 -0.03 -14.11 9.75
C ILE A 382 -0.65 -15.43 10.25
N THR A 383 -1.87 -15.36 10.78
CA THR A 383 -2.58 -16.56 11.26
C THR A 383 -3.04 -17.46 10.12
N GLY A 384 -3.44 -16.88 8.98
CA GLY A 384 -4.03 -17.59 7.85
C GLY A 384 -3.03 -18.13 6.82
N LEU A 385 -1.84 -17.55 6.72
CA LEU A 385 -0.87 -17.92 5.69
C LEU A 385 0.21 -18.87 6.22
N SER A 386 0.29 -20.06 5.63
CA SER A 386 1.24 -21.10 6.01
C SER A 386 2.72 -20.68 5.92
N ILE A 387 3.03 -19.63 5.17
CA ILE A 387 4.39 -19.09 5.01
C ILE A 387 4.96 -18.56 6.33
N PHE A 388 4.09 -18.21 7.28
CA PHE A 388 4.47 -17.85 8.64
C PHE A 388 4.49 -19.04 9.60
N HIS A 389 4.08 -20.25 9.12
CA HIS A 389 4.05 -21.51 9.85
C HIS A 389 5.00 -22.48 9.15
N CYS A 390 6.29 -22.35 9.32
CA CYS A 390 7.23 -23.32 8.78
C CYS A 390 7.36 -24.51 9.71
N TYR A 391 7.14 -25.71 9.19
CA TYR A 391 7.28 -27.00 9.85
C TYR A 391 8.69 -27.54 9.69
#